data_a644bd802ec9d67c1d0a735110537a78
#
_entry.id   a644bd802ec9d67c1d0a735110537a78
#
_cell.length_a   1.000
_cell.length_b   1.000
_cell.length_c   1.000
_cell.angle_alpha   90.00
_cell.angle_beta   90.00
_cell.angle_gamma   90.00
#
_symmetry.space_group_name_H-M   'P 1'
#
loop_
_entity.id
_entity.type
_entity.pdbx_description
1 polymer ?
#
loop_
_entity_poly.entity_id
_entity_poly.type
_entity_poly.pdbx_seq_one_letter_code
_entity_poly.pdbx_strand_id
1 'polypeptide(L)'
;MPEKRTVKAARKDLRSGKSASTAAGEFVRQEMHHIREGKHGAKSAKQAIAIGLSEARRAGVPIPDKKGSRARPAKRKQATSAKRSRASLKALKAQPRRAASHLALSRQAHRVANKRSAASRSASARKAARTRAQHAR
;
A
#
# COMPACT_ATOMS: atom_id res chain seq x y z
N MET A 1 -12.52 -6.73 -1.93
CA MET A 1 -12.71 -6.23 -0.54
C MET A 1 -11.55 -6.73 0.28
N PRO A 2 -10.97 -5.91 1.17
CA PRO A 2 -9.87 -6.35 2.01
C PRO A 2 -10.33 -7.47 2.96
N GLU A 3 -9.45 -8.41 3.24
CA GLU A 3 -9.74 -9.53 4.13
C GLU A 3 -9.95 -9.04 5.57
N LYS A 4 -10.90 -9.64 6.27
CA LYS A 4 -11.19 -9.31 7.68
C LYS A 4 -9.94 -9.41 8.58
N ARG A 5 -9.06 -10.39 8.29
CA ARG A 5 -7.78 -10.60 8.98
C ARG A 5 -6.85 -9.40 8.85
N THR A 6 -6.69 -8.87 7.65
CA THR A 6 -5.85 -7.70 7.36
C THR A 6 -6.39 -6.44 8.02
N VAL A 7 -7.71 -6.22 7.96
CA VAL A 7 -8.35 -5.10 8.68
C VAL A 7 -8.12 -5.20 10.18
N LYS A 8 -8.23 -6.40 10.77
CA LYS A 8 -7.99 -6.64 12.20
C LYS A 8 -6.53 -6.34 12.58
N ALA A 9 -5.56 -6.81 11.76
CA ALA A 9 -4.14 -6.55 11.97
C ALA A 9 -3.82 -5.05 11.92
N ALA A 10 -4.30 -4.34 10.90
CA ALA A 10 -4.11 -2.90 10.77
C ALA A 10 -4.73 -2.10 11.93
N ARG A 11 -5.92 -2.49 12.39
CA ARG A 11 -6.55 -1.88 13.57
C ARG A 11 -5.76 -2.15 14.86
N LYS A 12 -5.18 -3.36 15.01
CA LYS A 12 -4.29 -3.69 16.13
C LYS A 12 -3.07 -2.78 16.11
N ASP A 13 -2.44 -2.59 14.95
CA ASP A 13 -1.27 -1.73 14.80
C ASP A 13 -1.57 -0.27 15.17
N LEU A 14 -2.71 0.26 14.74
CA LEU A 14 -3.14 1.61 15.11
C LEU A 14 -3.39 1.74 16.62
N ARG A 15 -4.05 0.75 17.25
CA ARG A 15 -4.29 0.74 18.69
C ARG A 15 -3.02 0.63 19.52
N SER A 16 -2.00 -0.05 18.99
CA SER A 16 -0.67 -0.12 19.63
C SER A 16 0.21 1.10 19.36
N GLY A 17 -0.35 2.21 18.85
CA GLY A 17 0.36 3.46 18.61
C GLY A 17 1.30 3.45 17.40
N LYS A 18 1.24 2.42 16.56
CA LYS A 18 2.04 2.39 15.32
C LYS A 18 1.52 3.39 14.29
N SER A 19 2.40 3.84 13.41
CA SER A 19 2.02 4.81 12.37
C SER A 19 0.98 4.26 11.39
N ALA A 20 0.17 5.16 10.82
CA ALA A 20 -0.79 4.81 9.79
C ALA A 20 -0.13 4.15 8.55
N SER A 21 1.11 4.51 8.25
CA SER A 21 1.87 3.86 7.18
C SER A 21 2.22 2.40 7.50
N THR A 22 2.47 2.07 8.77
CA THR A 22 2.69 0.68 9.22
C THR A 22 1.40 -0.12 9.08
N ALA A 23 0.28 0.40 9.58
CA ALA A 23 -1.03 -0.25 9.43
C ALA A 23 -1.44 -0.43 7.96
N ALA A 24 -1.13 0.53 7.08
CA ALA A 24 -1.35 0.41 5.65
C ALA A 24 -0.46 -0.65 4.99
N GLY A 25 0.71 -0.90 5.55
CA GLY A 25 1.63 -1.95 5.11
C GLY A 25 1.01 -3.35 5.13
N GLU A 26 0.06 -3.62 6.03
CA GLU A 26 -0.67 -4.89 6.08
C GLU A 26 -1.47 -5.15 4.80
N PHE A 27 -2.11 -4.11 4.26
CA PHE A 27 -2.87 -4.21 3.00
C PHE A 27 -1.94 -4.35 1.79
N VAL A 28 -0.81 -3.65 1.78
CA VAL A 28 0.20 -3.81 0.73
C VAL A 28 0.77 -5.23 0.75
N ARG A 29 1.04 -5.79 1.93
CA ARG A 29 1.49 -7.17 2.10
C ARG A 29 0.45 -8.16 1.57
N GLN A 30 -0.81 -8.00 1.93
CA GLN A 30 -1.91 -8.81 1.42
C GLN A 30 -1.99 -8.76 -0.11
N GLU A 31 -1.88 -7.57 -0.69
CA GLU A 31 -1.92 -7.39 -2.14
C GLU A 31 -0.77 -8.12 -2.83
N MET A 32 0.45 -8.10 -2.26
CA MET A 32 1.58 -8.86 -2.80
C MET A 32 1.33 -10.37 -2.73
N HIS A 33 0.67 -10.86 -1.68
CA HIS A 33 0.26 -12.26 -1.58
C HIS A 33 -0.74 -12.63 -2.67
N HIS A 34 -1.80 -11.83 -2.87
CA HIS A 34 -2.80 -12.06 -3.89
C HIS A 34 -2.20 -12.17 -5.30
N ILE A 35 -1.23 -11.29 -5.61
CA ILE A 35 -0.54 -11.32 -6.90
C ILE A 35 0.33 -12.57 -7.03
N ARG A 36 1.06 -12.96 -5.99
CA ARG A 36 1.91 -14.18 -5.98
C ARG A 36 1.08 -15.45 -6.12
N GLU A 37 -0.06 -15.52 -5.43
CA GLU A 37 -1.02 -16.62 -5.51
C GLU A 37 -1.77 -16.68 -6.86
N GLY A 38 -1.67 -15.62 -7.67
CA GLY A 38 -2.30 -15.57 -8.99
C GLY A 38 -3.77 -15.20 -8.97
N LYS A 39 -4.30 -14.66 -7.88
CA LYS A 39 -5.68 -14.13 -7.85
C LYS A 39 -5.87 -13.03 -8.89
N HIS A 40 -4.85 -12.23 -9.11
CA HIS A 40 -4.71 -11.23 -10.18
C HIS A 40 -3.23 -10.85 -10.34
N GLY A 41 -2.93 -9.99 -11.32
CA GLY A 41 -1.59 -9.45 -11.53
C GLY A 41 -1.52 -7.94 -11.33
N ALA A 42 -0.37 -7.35 -11.62
CA ALA A 42 -0.18 -5.91 -11.68
C ALA A 42 0.85 -5.55 -12.75
N LYS A 43 0.67 -4.42 -13.42
CA LYS A 43 1.60 -3.92 -14.44
C LYS A 43 2.99 -3.61 -13.86
N SER A 44 3.03 -3.17 -12.59
CA SER A 44 4.27 -2.82 -11.89
C SER A 44 4.12 -2.92 -10.37
N ALA A 45 5.24 -3.02 -9.65
CA ALA A 45 5.26 -2.97 -8.19
C ALA A 45 4.61 -1.67 -7.65
N LYS A 46 4.79 -0.54 -8.34
CA LYS A 46 4.14 0.72 -7.98
C LYS A 46 2.61 0.61 -8.03
N GLN A 47 2.04 -0.05 -9.04
CA GLN A 47 0.61 -0.27 -9.14
C GLN A 47 0.10 -1.19 -8.02
N ALA A 48 0.78 -2.29 -7.74
CA ALA A 48 0.43 -3.21 -6.67
C ALA A 48 0.40 -2.49 -5.30
N ILE A 49 1.42 -1.70 -5.00
CA ILE A 49 1.45 -0.87 -3.79
C ILE A 49 0.28 0.12 -3.76
N ALA A 50 -0.04 0.78 -4.88
CA ALA A 50 -1.15 1.72 -4.96
C ALA A 50 -2.51 1.07 -4.72
N ILE A 51 -2.72 -0.17 -5.17
CA ILE A 51 -3.93 -0.95 -4.89
C ILE A 51 -4.05 -1.20 -3.39
N GLY A 52 -3.02 -1.75 -2.74
CA GLY A 52 -3.02 -2.00 -1.30
C GLY A 52 -3.25 -0.73 -0.47
N LEU A 53 -2.62 0.40 -0.82
CA LEU A 53 -2.88 1.68 -0.16
C LEU A 53 -4.31 2.19 -0.37
N SER A 54 -4.90 1.95 -1.56
CA SER A 54 -6.29 2.30 -1.84
C SER A 54 -7.27 1.46 -1.01
N GLU A 55 -6.98 0.18 -0.80
CA GLU A 55 -7.75 -0.70 0.08
C GLU A 55 -7.65 -0.26 1.54
N ALA A 56 -6.45 0.10 2.01
CA ALA A 56 -6.24 0.62 3.36
C ALA A 56 -7.07 1.88 3.63
N ARG A 57 -7.11 2.84 2.69
CA ARG A 57 -7.96 4.03 2.80
C ARG A 57 -9.45 3.68 2.90
N ARG A 58 -9.93 2.74 2.07
CA ARG A 58 -11.32 2.26 2.13
C ARG A 58 -11.66 1.57 3.45
N ALA A 59 -10.67 0.92 4.06
CA ALA A 59 -10.80 0.29 5.38
C ALA A 59 -10.71 1.30 6.55
N GLY A 60 -10.50 2.59 6.27
CA GLY A 60 -10.46 3.66 7.26
C GLY A 60 -9.09 3.91 7.89
N VAL A 61 -8.00 3.40 7.29
CA VAL A 61 -6.65 3.74 7.76
C VAL A 61 -6.32 5.19 7.36
N PRO A 62 -5.95 6.09 8.30
CA PRO A 62 -5.70 7.51 8.04
C PRO A 62 -4.35 7.73 7.34
N ILE A 63 -4.27 7.35 6.08
CA ILE A 63 -3.06 7.52 5.27
C ILE A 63 -3.03 8.97 4.75
N PRO A 64 -1.97 9.74 5.02
CA PRO A 64 -1.86 11.09 4.51
C PRO A 64 -1.84 11.09 2.97
N ASP A 65 -2.53 12.05 2.39
CA ASP A 65 -2.48 12.27 0.96
C ASP A 65 -1.09 12.77 0.53
N LYS A 66 -0.72 12.45 -0.70
CA LYS A 66 0.52 12.97 -1.27
C LYS A 66 0.45 14.50 -1.26
N LYS A 67 1.44 15.18 -0.64
CA LYS A 67 1.57 16.64 -0.68
C LYS A 67 1.43 17.13 -2.13
N GLY A 68 0.50 18.05 -2.37
CA GLY A 68 0.19 18.56 -3.71
C GLY A 68 -0.94 17.82 -4.45
N SER A 69 -1.48 16.74 -3.91
CA SER A 69 -2.76 16.22 -4.37
C SER A 69 -3.86 17.17 -3.86
N ARG A 70 -4.43 17.98 -4.75
CA ARG A 70 -5.68 18.69 -4.43
C ARG A 70 -6.64 17.66 -3.87
N ALA A 71 -7.20 17.95 -2.67
CA ALA A 71 -8.27 17.14 -2.11
C ALA A 71 -9.33 17.01 -3.21
N ARG A 72 -9.41 15.84 -3.83
CA ARG A 72 -10.47 15.60 -4.81
C ARG A 72 -11.77 15.68 -4.01
N PRO A 73 -12.67 16.60 -4.36
CA PRO A 73 -13.97 16.65 -3.70
C PRO A 73 -14.52 15.23 -3.68
N ALA A 74 -15.09 14.82 -2.55
CA ALA A 74 -15.65 13.48 -2.39
C ALA A 74 -16.61 13.25 -3.56
N LYS A 75 -16.11 12.58 -4.61
CA LYS A 75 -16.95 12.24 -5.75
C LYS A 75 -18.08 11.41 -5.18
N ARG A 76 -19.32 11.93 -5.28
CA ARG A 76 -20.52 11.14 -5.07
C ARG A 76 -20.21 9.73 -5.56
N LYS A 77 -20.41 8.73 -4.70
CA LYS A 77 -20.22 7.33 -5.05
C LYS A 77 -21.17 6.99 -6.21
N GLN A 78 -20.73 7.29 -7.44
CA GLN A 78 -21.41 6.77 -8.61
C GLN A 78 -21.22 5.28 -8.57
N ALA A 79 -22.34 4.56 -8.50
CA ALA A 79 -22.33 3.10 -8.62
C ALA A 79 -21.51 2.75 -9.88
N THR A 80 -20.39 2.07 -9.70
CA THR A 80 -19.59 1.60 -10.83
C THR A 80 -20.44 0.58 -11.58
N SER A 81 -20.67 0.80 -12.87
CA SER A 81 -21.46 -0.16 -13.65
C SER A 81 -20.80 -1.54 -13.57
N ALA A 82 -21.58 -2.60 -13.42
CA ALA A 82 -21.10 -3.97 -13.36
C ALA A 82 -20.21 -4.34 -14.55
N LYS A 83 -20.52 -3.81 -15.74
CA LYS A 83 -19.71 -3.96 -16.95
C LYS A 83 -18.30 -3.38 -16.78
N ARG A 84 -18.17 -2.16 -16.22
CA ARG A 84 -16.87 -1.52 -15.97
C ARG A 84 -16.07 -2.28 -14.91
N SER A 85 -16.71 -2.73 -13.85
CA SER A 85 -16.08 -3.51 -12.79
C SER A 85 -15.52 -4.84 -13.31
N ARG A 86 -16.29 -5.57 -14.13
CA ARG A 86 -15.85 -6.81 -14.78
C ARG A 86 -14.67 -6.57 -15.75
N ALA A 87 -14.74 -5.52 -16.55
CA ALA A 87 -13.66 -5.16 -17.48
C ALA A 87 -12.35 -4.83 -16.73
N SER A 88 -12.43 -4.05 -15.65
CA SER A 88 -11.27 -3.73 -14.81
C SER A 88 -10.67 -4.98 -14.17
N LEU A 89 -11.50 -5.89 -13.66
CA LEU A 89 -11.04 -7.14 -13.07
C LEU A 89 -10.40 -8.06 -14.12
N LYS A 90 -10.98 -8.16 -15.32
CA LYS A 90 -10.40 -8.92 -16.45
C LYS A 90 -9.04 -8.37 -16.83
N ALA A 91 -8.91 -7.04 -16.97
CA ALA A 91 -7.65 -6.38 -17.27
C ALA A 91 -6.60 -6.60 -16.18
N LEU A 92 -7.00 -6.60 -14.91
CA LEU A 92 -6.10 -6.86 -13.79
C LEU A 92 -5.62 -8.32 -13.77
N LYS A 93 -6.52 -9.28 -14.02
CA LYS A 93 -6.17 -10.71 -14.12
C LYS A 93 -5.20 -11.01 -15.28
N ALA A 94 -5.26 -10.26 -16.36
CA ALA A 94 -4.36 -10.38 -17.50
C ALA A 94 -2.93 -9.81 -17.23
N GLN A 95 -2.73 -9.09 -16.12
CA GLN A 95 -1.44 -8.53 -15.78
C GLN A 95 -0.46 -9.58 -15.24
N PRO A 96 0.86 -9.41 -15.44
CA PRO A 96 1.86 -10.37 -14.98
C PRO A 96 2.01 -10.34 -13.44
N ARG A 97 2.31 -11.50 -12.85
CA ARG A 97 2.58 -11.66 -11.42
C ARG A 97 3.97 -11.15 -10.99
N ARG A 98 4.90 -10.96 -11.93
CA ARG A 98 6.28 -10.51 -11.65
C ARG A 98 6.37 -9.18 -10.90
N ALA A 99 5.30 -8.36 -10.91
CA ALA A 99 5.24 -7.10 -10.18
C ALA A 99 5.39 -7.27 -8.65
N ALA A 100 5.02 -8.41 -8.09
CA ALA A 100 5.16 -8.76 -6.68
C ALA A 100 6.44 -9.56 -6.36
N SER A 101 7.36 -9.72 -7.33
CA SER A 101 8.64 -10.39 -7.09
C SER A 101 9.55 -9.55 -6.18
N HIS A 102 10.44 -10.22 -5.43
CA HIS A 102 11.43 -9.55 -4.59
C HIS A 102 12.28 -8.54 -5.38
N LEU A 103 12.69 -8.92 -6.59
CA LEU A 103 13.47 -8.06 -7.47
C LEU A 103 12.69 -6.79 -7.88
N ALA A 104 11.41 -6.92 -8.25
CA ALA A 104 10.59 -5.77 -8.63
C ALA A 104 10.36 -4.81 -7.45
N LEU A 105 10.12 -5.36 -6.26
CA LEU A 105 9.95 -4.58 -5.04
C LEU A 105 11.25 -3.89 -4.62
N SER A 106 12.39 -4.59 -4.67
CA SER A 106 13.70 -4.02 -4.38
C SER A 106 14.02 -2.86 -5.35
N ARG A 107 13.86 -3.07 -6.65
CA ARG A 107 14.05 -1.99 -7.65
C ARG A 107 13.14 -0.79 -7.39
N GLN A 108 11.89 -1.02 -7.00
CA GLN A 108 10.97 0.06 -6.65
C GLN A 108 11.43 0.80 -5.39
N ALA A 109 11.88 0.10 -4.35
CA ALA A 109 12.41 0.70 -3.13
C ALA A 109 13.63 1.57 -3.40
N HIS A 110 14.61 1.06 -4.17
CA HIS A 110 15.79 1.83 -4.56
C HIS A 110 15.43 3.07 -5.37
N ARG A 111 14.52 2.92 -6.35
CA ARG A 111 14.06 4.06 -7.17
C ARG A 111 13.43 5.16 -6.31
N VAL A 112 12.62 4.80 -5.32
CA VAL A 112 11.99 5.76 -4.40
C VAL A 112 13.03 6.36 -3.46
N ALA A 113 13.96 5.56 -2.94
CA ALA A 113 15.03 6.05 -2.08
C ALA A 113 15.94 7.07 -2.80
N ASN A 114 16.30 6.80 -4.06
CA ASN A 114 17.15 7.69 -4.85
C ASN A 114 16.48 9.03 -5.19
N LYS A 115 15.14 9.07 -5.25
CA LYS A 115 14.38 10.33 -5.45
C LYS A 115 14.28 11.18 -4.18
N ARG A 116 14.65 10.65 -3.02
CA ARG A 116 14.61 11.37 -1.74
C ARG A 116 15.95 12.04 -1.49
N SER A 117 15.92 13.26 -0.90
CA SER A 117 17.14 13.94 -0.48
C SER A 117 17.89 13.14 0.60
N ALA A 118 19.21 13.34 0.70
CA ALA A 118 20.05 12.71 1.72
C ALA A 118 19.53 13.02 3.14
N ALA A 119 19.14 14.28 3.39
CA ALA A 119 18.55 14.69 4.67
C ALA A 119 17.27 13.92 5.01
N SER A 120 16.37 13.71 4.02
CA SER A 120 15.15 12.92 4.20
C SER A 120 15.43 11.44 4.50
N ARG A 121 16.46 10.86 3.87
CA ARG A 121 16.89 9.48 4.14
C ARG A 121 17.46 9.33 5.56
N SER A 122 18.35 10.26 5.96
CA SER A 122 18.94 10.29 7.31
C SER A 122 17.88 10.49 8.40
N ALA A 123 16.91 11.37 8.19
CA ALA A 123 15.80 11.58 9.11
C ALA A 123 14.97 10.29 9.31
N SER A 124 14.69 9.56 8.22
CA SER A 124 13.97 8.27 8.28
C SER A 124 14.78 7.21 9.02
N ALA A 125 16.08 7.13 8.80
CA ALA A 125 16.97 6.19 9.48
C ALA A 125 17.01 6.46 11.00
N ARG A 126 17.16 7.74 11.39
CA ARG A 126 17.11 8.16 12.81
C ARG A 126 15.77 7.83 13.47
N LYS A 127 14.65 8.06 12.77
CA LYS A 127 13.32 7.68 13.28
C LYS A 127 13.22 6.18 13.49
N ALA A 128 13.68 5.37 12.53
CA ALA A 128 13.66 3.90 12.65
C ALA A 128 14.54 3.41 13.82
N ALA A 129 15.73 4.01 14.02
CA ALA A 129 16.59 3.68 15.16
C ALA A 129 15.91 3.98 16.50
N ARG A 130 15.26 5.14 16.65
CA ARG A 130 14.48 5.48 17.85
C ARG A 130 13.36 4.48 18.12
N THR A 131 12.60 4.12 17.10
CA THR A 131 11.50 3.14 17.22
C THR A 131 12.03 1.78 17.69
N ARG A 132 13.16 1.31 17.12
CA ARG A 132 13.78 0.05 17.57
C ARG A 132 14.23 0.11 19.03
N ALA A 133 14.86 1.21 19.45
CA ALA A 133 15.29 1.41 20.85
C ALA A 133 14.10 1.41 21.82
N GLN A 134 12.94 1.98 21.43
CA GLN A 134 11.73 1.97 22.23
C GLN A 134 11.09 0.58 22.36
N HIS A 135 11.22 -0.28 21.35
CA HIS A 135 10.66 -1.63 21.36
C HIS A 135 11.64 -2.70 21.90
N ALA A 136 12.88 -2.34 22.16
CA ALA A 136 13.89 -3.24 22.75
C ALA A 136 13.91 -3.20 24.29
N ARG A 137 13.08 -2.32 24.88
CA ARG A 137 12.86 -2.22 26.33
C ARG A 137 11.56 -2.95 26.71
#